data_bf0a68cc4c8fda3d857bafe23fee9da7
#
_entry.id   bf0a68cc4c8fda3d857bafe23fee9da7
#
_cell.length_a   1.000
_cell.length_b   1.000
_cell.length_c   1.000
_cell.angle_alpha   90.00
_cell.angle_beta   90.00
_cell.angle_gamma   90.00
#
_symmetry.space_group_name_H-M   'P 1'
#
loop_
_entity.id
_entity.type
_entity.pdbx_description
1 polymer ?
#
loop_
_entity_poly.entity_id
_entity_poly.type
_entity_poly.pdbx_seq_one_letter_code
_entity_poly.pdbx_strand_id
1 'polypeptide(L)'
;MGRKNKSYSKDLHQQAYEKLTSMLALGESKREAVLNGAADDKIFSVNTYKTYWKHIKYFLKYVKEKYPECTTLKKAKRYVNEWLQVRVDQDLSAWTIQAEAKALGKLYGIKPDDEDYFKPPKRNRSEIKRSRGDAKRDRHFSEANNDELIKFCRGTGLRRSELADLK
;
A
#
# COMPACT_ATOMS: atom_id res chain seq x y z
N MET A 1 26.86 -26.37 -34.54
CA MET A 1 27.02 -25.24 -33.58
C MET A 1 25.68 -24.89 -33.02
N GLY A 2 25.38 -25.31 -31.77
CA GLY A 2 24.12 -25.00 -31.10
C GLY A 2 24.06 -23.52 -30.73
N ARG A 3 22.99 -22.83 -31.15
CA ARG A 3 22.67 -21.48 -30.68
C ARG A 3 22.46 -21.51 -29.17
N LYS A 4 23.38 -20.92 -28.39
CA LYS A 4 23.16 -20.64 -26.98
C LYS A 4 21.94 -19.73 -26.88
N ASN A 5 20.81 -20.24 -26.38
CA ASN A 5 19.67 -19.42 -26.01
C ASN A 5 20.17 -18.34 -25.04
N LYS A 6 20.20 -17.08 -25.47
CA LYS A 6 20.39 -15.95 -24.56
C LYS A 6 19.17 -15.97 -23.63
N SER A 7 19.35 -16.47 -22.42
CA SER A 7 18.41 -16.29 -21.33
C SER A 7 18.29 -14.78 -21.11
N TYR A 8 17.21 -14.17 -21.59
CA TYR A 8 16.89 -12.79 -21.26
C TYR A 8 16.66 -12.72 -19.76
N SER A 9 17.59 -12.15 -19.03
CA SER A 9 17.39 -11.88 -17.61
C SER A 9 16.20 -10.92 -17.46
N LYS A 10 15.20 -11.33 -16.68
CA LYS A 10 14.04 -10.49 -16.37
C LYS A 10 14.51 -9.17 -15.77
N ASP A 11 13.96 -8.06 -16.21
CA ASP A 11 14.24 -6.77 -15.60
C ASP A 11 13.69 -6.66 -14.17
N LEU A 12 14.11 -5.64 -13.43
CA LEU A 12 13.66 -5.43 -12.03
C LEU A 12 12.15 -5.32 -11.91
N HIS A 13 11.50 -4.70 -12.89
CA HIS A 13 10.07 -4.51 -12.90
C HIS A 13 9.34 -5.85 -13.02
N GLN A 14 9.78 -6.70 -13.95
CA GLN A 14 9.23 -8.03 -14.15
C GLN A 14 9.43 -8.92 -12.93
N GLN A 15 10.64 -8.90 -12.33
CA GLN A 15 10.95 -9.66 -11.11
C GLN A 15 10.02 -9.26 -9.95
N ALA A 16 9.80 -7.96 -9.75
CA ALA A 16 8.93 -7.44 -8.69
C ALA A 16 7.46 -7.76 -8.95
N TYR A 17 7.02 -7.63 -10.21
CA TYR A 17 5.66 -7.97 -10.62
C TYR A 17 5.31 -9.42 -10.34
N GLU A 18 6.15 -10.34 -10.80
CA GLU A 18 5.95 -11.77 -10.58
C GLU A 18 5.94 -12.11 -9.09
N LYS A 19 6.89 -11.56 -8.32
CA LYS A 19 6.95 -11.80 -6.89
C LYS A 19 5.71 -11.27 -6.16
N LEU A 20 5.24 -10.05 -6.47
CA LEU A 20 4.05 -9.49 -5.83
C LEU A 20 2.78 -10.24 -6.25
N THR A 21 2.70 -10.66 -7.51
CA THR A 21 1.55 -11.41 -8.04
C THR A 21 1.47 -12.81 -7.41
N SER A 22 2.60 -13.47 -7.16
CA SER A 22 2.62 -14.76 -6.47
C SER A 22 2.10 -14.71 -5.03
N MET A 23 2.03 -13.52 -4.42
CA MET A 23 1.47 -13.33 -3.07
C MET A 23 -0.06 -13.15 -3.06
N LEU A 24 -0.72 -13.10 -4.24
CA LEU A 24 -2.17 -12.91 -4.30
C LEU A 24 -2.90 -14.14 -3.75
N ALA A 25 -3.76 -13.89 -2.77
CA ALA A 25 -4.62 -14.87 -2.11
C ALA A 25 -6.07 -14.35 -2.08
N LEU A 26 -6.59 -14.03 -3.28
CA LEU A 26 -7.94 -13.49 -3.43
C LEU A 26 -8.97 -14.57 -3.10
N GLY A 27 -9.97 -14.19 -2.30
CA GLY A 27 -11.01 -15.12 -1.84
C GLY A 27 -10.65 -15.88 -0.54
N GLU A 28 -9.39 -15.87 -0.11
CA GLU A 28 -9.03 -16.42 1.20
C GLU A 28 -9.40 -15.47 2.35
N SER A 29 -9.75 -16.06 3.51
CA SER A 29 -10.02 -15.29 4.73
C SER A 29 -8.71 -14.78 5.33
N LYS A 30 -8.55 -13.45 5.33
CA LYS A 30 -7.39 -12.82 6.00
C LYS A 30 -7.34 -13.17 7.49
N ARG A 31 -8.51 -13.26 8.16
CA ARG A 31 -8.59 -13.56 9.60
C ARG A 31 -8.05 -14.96 9.89
N GLU A 32 -8.46 -15.95 9.11
CA GLU A 32 -7.97 -17.34 9.26
C GLU A 32 -6.48 -17.42 8.96
N ALA A 33 -6.01 -16.76 7.91
CA ALA A 33 -4.58 -16.72 7.59
C ALA A 33 -3.74 -16.10 8.71
N VAL A 34 -4.24 -15.04 9.39
CA VAL A 34 -3.57 -14.43 10.55
C VAL A 34 -3.54 -15.41 11.73
N LEU A 35 -4.65 -16.07 12.03
CA LEU A 35 -4.73 -17.06 13.13
C LEU A 35 -3.78 -18.23 12.91
N ASN A 36 -3.58 -18.63 11.65
CA ASN A 36 -2.70 -19.73 11.27
C ASN A 36 -1.24 -19.29 11.02
N GLY A 37 -0.87 -18.02 11.25
CA GLY A 37 0.46 -17.48 11.01
C GLY A 37 0.87 -17.42 9.52
N ALA A 38 -0.09 -17.58 8.60
CA ALA A 38 0.13 -17.67 7.14
C ALA A 38 -0.19 -16.37 6.37
N ALA A 39 -0.33 -15.24 7.08
CA ALA A 39 -0.74 -13.98 6.45
C ALA A 39 0.42 -13.14 5.88
N ASP A 40 1.64 -13.42 6.34
CA ASP A 40 2.79 -12.55 6.06
C ASP A 40 3.16 -12.50 4.58
N ASP A 41 3.00 -13.61 3.86
CA ASP A 41 3.34 -13.71 2.44
C ASP A 41 2.12 -13.58 1.50
N LYS A 42 0.95 -13.18 2.03
CA LYS A 42 -0.29 -13.12 1.26
C LYS A 42 -0.85 -11.70 1.11
N ILE A 43 -1.48 -11.44 -0.02
CA ILE A 43 -2.22 -10.20 -0.32
C ILE A 43 -3.67 -10.57 -0.64
N PHE A 44 -4.58 -10.18 0.24
CA PHE A 44 -5.99 -10.63 0.23
C PHE A 44 -6.93 -9.70 -0.57
N SER A 45 -6.45 -8.57 -1.09
CA SER A 45 -7.32 -7.67 -1.83
C SER A 45 -6.61 -7.03 -3.02
N VAL A 46 -7.38 -6.86 -4.11
CA VAL A 46 -6.92 -6.20 -5.34
C VAL A 46 -6.48 -4.76 -5.06
N ASN A 47 -7.18 -4.04 -4.18
CA ASN A 47 -6.83 -2.66 -3.85
C ASN A 47 -5.49 -2.56 -3.10
N THR A 48 -5.21 -3.50 -2.18
CA THR A 48 -3.91 -3.60 -1.52
C THR A 48 -2.81 -3.90 -2.52
N TYR A 49 -3.03 -4.86 -3.44
CA TYR A 49 -2.09 -5.18 -4.50
C TYR A 49 -1.79 -3.96 -5.38
N LYS A 50 -2.81 -3.27 -5.87
CA LYS A 50 -2.66 -2.06 -6.70
C LYS A 50 -1.87 -0.96 -5.97
N THR A 51 -2.15 -0.76 -4.67
CA THR A 51 -1.45 0.23 -3.85
C THR A 51 0.02 -0.14 -3.68
N TYR A 52 0.31 -1.38 -3.32
CA TYR A 52 1.70 -1.86 -3.16
C TYR A 52 2.46 -1.77 -4.47
N TRP A 53 1.86 -2.23 -5.57
CA TRP A 53 2.45 -2.16 -6.90
C TRP A 53 2.80 -0.73 -7.31
N LYS A 54 1.91 0.24 -7.04
CA LYS A 54 2.17 1.65 -7.28
C LYS A 54 3.44 2.13 -6.56
N HIS A 55 3.57 1.86 -5.27
CA HIS A 55 4.71 2.30 -4.47
C HIS A 55 6.00 1.56 -4.84
N ILE A 56 5.92 0.27 -5.12
CA ILE A 56 7.06 -0.52 -5.60
C ILE A 56 7.59 0.05 -6.92
N LYS A 57 6.73 0.43 -7.86
CA LYS A 57 7.16 1.04 -9.13
C LYS A 57 7.98 2.32 -8.92
N TYR A 58 7.64 3.16 -7.94
CA TYR A 58 8.42 4.36 -7.65
C TYR A 58 9.82 4.02 -7.15
N PHE A 59 9.93 3.05 -6.28
CA PHE A 59 11.21 2.54 -5.82
C PHE A 59 12.06 1.94 -6.96
N LEU A 60 11.46 1.11 -7.81
CA LEU A 60 12.17 0.50 -8.94
C LEU A 60 12.65 1.54 -9.95
N LYS A 61 11.86 2.59 -10.18
CA LYS A 61 12.26 3.72 -11.01
C LYS A 61 13.50 4.41 -10.43
N TYR A 62 13.48 4.71 -9.14
CA TYR A 62 14.62 5.30 -8.43
C TYR A 62 15.89 4.44 -8.54
N VAL A 63 15.77 3.12 -8.30
CA VAL A 63 16.90 2.20 -8.42
C VAL A 63 17.45 2.17 -9.84
N LYS A 64 16.58 2.15 -10.86
CA LYS A 64 17.00 2.14 -12.26
C LYS A 64 17.71 3.43 -12.67
N GLU A 65 17.28 4.58 -12.16
CA GLU A 65 17.87 5.89 -12.48
C GLU A 65 19.20 6.10 -11.76
N LYS A 66 19.30 5.73 -10.49
CA LYS A 66 20.49 6.00 -9.67
C LYS A 66 21.50 4.87 -9.68
N TYR A 67 21.08 3.63 -9.90
CA TYR A 67 21.89 2.42 -9.84
C TYR A 67 21.63 1.50 -11.05
N PRO A 68 21.95 1.94 -12.27
CA PRO A 68 21.64 1.19 -13.50
C PRO A 68 22.29 -0.20 -13.56
N GLU A 69 23.36 -0.43 -12.80
CA GLU A 69 24.02 -1.72 -12.66
C GLU A 69 23.23 -2.72 -11.78
N CYS A 70 22.21 -2.24 -11.08
CA CYS A 70 21.38 -3.09 -10.23
C CYS A 70 20.31 -3.79 -11.05
N THR A 71 20.54 -5.05 -11.41
CA THR A 71 19.66 -5.85 -12.28
C THR A 71 18.78 -6.86 -11.56
N THR A 72 18.96 -7.04 -10.23
CA THR A 72 18.19 -8.03 -9.46
C THR A 72 17.52 -7.43 -8.24
N LEU A 73 16.30 -7.91 -7.91
CA LEU A 73 15.58 -7.50 -6.70
C LEU A 73 16.39 -7.74 -5.42
N LYS A 74 17.15 -8.83 -5.36
CA LYS A 74 18.01 -9.13 -4.20
C LYS A 74 19.02 -8.01 -3.96
N LYS A 75 19.67 -7.53 -5.02
CA LYS A 75 20.61 -6.40 -4.93
C LYS A 75 19.90 -5.08 -4.62
N ALA A 76 18.69 -4.88 -5.13
CA ALA A 76 17.92 -3.67 -4.91
C ALA A 76 17.49 -3.50 -3.43
N LYS A 77 17.35 -4.59 -2.67
CA LYS A 77 16.96 -4.55 -1.23
C LYS A 77 17.80 -3.55 -0.43
N ARG A 78 19.11 -3.46 -0.67
CA ARG A 78 20.03 -2.57 0.06
C ARG A 78 19.71 -1.08 -0.06
N TYR A 79 18.97 -0.69 -1.11
CA TYR A 79 18.61 0.70 -1.36
C TYR A 79 17.24 1.10 -0.79
N VAL A 80 16.54 0.19 -0.12
CA VAL A 80 15.20 0.45 0.43
C VAL A 80 15.21 1.58 1.46
N ASN A 81 16.14 1.51 2.42
CA ASN A 81 16.21 2.51 3.48
C ASN A 81 16.66 3.87 2.94
N GLU A 82 17.59 3.87 1.99
CA GLU A 82 18.02 5.09 1.29
C GLU A 82 16.83 5.75 0.55
N TRP A 83 16.06 4.95 -0.22
CA TRP A 83 14.88 5.44 -0.89
C TRP A 83 13.86 6.05 0.07
N LEU A 84 13.56 5.36 1.15
CA LEU A 84 12.59 5.84 2.14
C LEU A 84 13.08 7.11 2.84
N GLN A 85 14.39 7.22 3.08
CA GLN A 85 14.98 8.47 3.61
C GLN A 85 14.83 9.62 2.60
N VAL A 86 15.09 9.39 1.32
CA VAL A 86 14.84 10.40 0.26
C VAL A 86 13.38 10.87 0.28
N ARG A 87 12.41 9.98 0.58
CA ARG A 87 11.00 10.34 0.67
C ARG A 87 10.69 11.20 1.91
N VAL A 88 11.42 10.97 3.00
CA VAL A 88 11.37 11.85 4.19
C VAL A 88 11.94 13.22 3.87
N ASP A 89 13.10 13.28 3.24
CA ASP A 89 13.79 14.52 2.87
C ASP A 89 12.97 15.36 1.86
N GLN A 90 12.12 14.72 1.06
CA GLN A 90 11.16 15.37 0.17
C GLN A 90 9.88 15.88 0.90
N ASP A 91 9.83 15.83 2.22
CA ASP A 91 8.67 16.24 3.05
C ASP A 91 7.34 15.57 2.64
N LEU A 92 7.41 14.28 2.22
CA LEU A 92 6.18 13.54 1.98
C LEU A 92 5.47 13.20 3.29
N SER A 93 4.14 13.14 3.22
CA SER A 93 3.34 12.84 4.41
C SER A 93 3.73 11.49 5.04
N ALA A 94 3.75 11.42 6.37
CA ALA A 94 4.05 10.20 7.11
C ALA A 94 3.15 9.01 6.70
N TRP A 95 1.91 9.27 6.26
CA TRP A 95 1.02 8.24 5.70
C TRP A 95 1.55 7.62 4.41
N THR A 96 2.09 8.48 3.51
CA THR A 96 2.67 8.01 2.23
C THR A 96 3.92 7.19 2.50
N ILE A 97 4.83 7.70 3.33
CA ILE A 97 6.09 7.01 3.68
C ILE A 97 5.80 5.65 4.33
N GLN A 98 4.82 5.59 5.25
CA GLN A 98 4.41 4.32 5.85
C GLN A 98 3.79 3.34 4.84
N ALA A 99 3.04 3.84 3.85
CA ALA A 99 2.49 2.97 2.80
C ALA A 99 3.61 2.41 1.91
N GLU A 100 4.62 3.23 1.58
CA GLU A 100 5.80 2.81 0.82
C GLU A 100 6.65 1.79 1.62
N ALA A 101 6.92 2.06 2.90
CA ALA A 101 7.64 1.14 3.77
C ALA A 101 6.93 -0.22 3.90
N LYS A 102 5.60 -0.23 4.04
CA LYS A 102 4.80 -1.46 4.08
C LYS A 102 4.83 -2.22 2.75
N ALA A 103 4.77 -1.50 1.62
CA ALA A 103 4.82 -2.13 0.31
C ALA A 103 6.18 -2.79 0.05
N LEU A 104 7.27 -2.11 0.41
CA LEU A 104 8.63 -2.63 0.28
C LEU A 104 8.92 -3.72 1.30
N GLY A 105 8.46 -3.57 2.56
CA GLY A 105 8.52 -4.63 3.57
C GLY A 105 7.85 -5.91 3.08
N LYS A 106 6.65 -5.79 2.49
CA LYS A 106 5.94 -6.93 1.89
C LYS A 106 6.73 -7.57 0.75
N LEU A 107 7.29 -6.75 -0.16
CA LEU A 107 8.07 -7.25 -1.29
C LEU A 107 9.32 -8.02 -0.85
N TYR A 108 9.98 -7.57 0.21
CA TYR A 108 11.24 -8.15 0.69
C TYR A 108 11.09 -9.11 1.87
N GLY A 109 9.87 -9.32 2.38
CA GLY A 109 9.61 -10.16 3.55
C GLY A 109 10.16 -9.55 4.84
N ILE A 110 10.26 -8.21 4.93
CA ILE A 110 10.72 -7.49 6.11
C ILE A 110 9.50 -7.09 6.95
N LYS A 111 9.47 -7.51 8.20
CA LYS A 111 8.38 -7.19 9.13
C LYS A 111 8.64 -5.88 9.88
N PRO A 112 7.60 -5.21 10.40
CA PRO A 112 7.77 -3.97 11.17
C PRO A 112 8.65 -4.11 12.43
N ASP A 113 8.76 -5.33 12.96
CA ASP A 113 9.52 -5.64 14.15
C ASP A 113 10.98 -6.03 13.86
N ASP A 114 11.33 -6.21 12.58
CA ASP A 114 12.68 -6.52 12.15
C ASP A 114 13.60 -5.29 12.31
N GLU A 115 14.87 -5.51 12.66
CA GLU A 115 15.88 -4.44 12.78
C GLU A 115 16.09 -3.70 11.45
N ASP A 116 16.02 -4.43 10.33
CA ASP A 116 16.15 -3.91 8.98
C ASP A 116 14.95 -3.08 8.51
N TYR A 117 13.84 -3.04 9.29
CA TYR A 117 12.66 -2.30 8.89
C TYR A 117 12.87 -0.80 9.04
N PHE A 118 12.64 -0.07 7.97
CA PHE A 118 12.68 1.39 8.00
C PHE A 118 11.59 1.93 8.95
N LYS A 119 11.99 2.74 9.91
CA LYS A 119 11.07 3.36 10.88
C LYS A 119 10.52 4.67 10.30
N PRO A 120 9.32 4.65 9.70
CA PRO A 120 8.73 5.85 9.12
C PRO A 120 8.36 6.85 10.22
N PRO A 121 8.28 8.15 9.89
CA PRO A 121 7.84 9.19 10.82
C PRO A 121 6.48 8.86 11.45
N LYS A 122 6.27 9.28 12.70
CA LYS A 122 4.99 9.13 13.38
C LYS A 122 3.90 9.93 12.64
N ARG A 123 2.71 9.33 12.54
CA ARG A 123 1.54 10.02 11.99
C ARG A 123 1.00 11.00 13.01
N ASN A 124 0.92 12.27 12.62
CA ASN A 124 0.30 13.30 13.43
C ASN A 124 -0.93 13.85 12.70
N ARG A 125 -2.11 13.80 13.33
CA ARG A 125 -3.35 14.27 12.71
C ARG A 125 -3.32 15.76 12.38
N SER A 126 -2.59 16.58 13.14
CA SER A 126 -2.43 18.01 12.89
C SER A 126 -1.70 18.31 11.56
N GLU A 127 -0.94 17.36 11.03
CA GLU A 127 -0.19 17.49 9.77
C GLU A 127 -1.01 17.11 8.53
N ILE A 128 -2.27 16.70 8.70
CA ILE A 128 -3.14 16.34 7.58
C ILE A 128 -3.56 17.60 6.83
N LYS A 129 -2.80 17.95 5.79
CA LYS A 129 -3.09 19.10 4.90
C LYS A 129 -4.29 18.84 3.96
N ARG A 130 -4.65 17.59 3.71
CA ARG A 130 -5.78 17.16 2.87
C ARG A 130 -6.81 16.43 3.71
N SER A 131 -7.39 17.13 4.66
CA SER A 131 -8.64 16.64 5.23
C SER A 131 -9.74 16.82 4.19
N ARG A 132 -10.75 15.97 4.22
CA ARG A 132 -12.04 16.36 3.65
C ARG A 132 -12.36 17.67 4.37
N GLY A 133 -12.44 18.78 3.62
CA GLY A 133 -12.82 20.07 4.22
C GLY A 133 -14.09 19.91 5.04
N ASP A 134 -14.36 20.84 5.93
CA ASP A 134 -15.58 20.83 6.73
C ASP A 134 -16.76 20.44 5.84
N ALA A 135 -17.60 19.54 6.34
CA ALA A 135 -18.76 19.09 5.59
C ALA A 135 -19.51 20.36 5.14
N LYS A 136 -19.54 20.60 3.83
CA LYS A 136 -20.30 21.72 3.29
C LYS A 136 -21.73 21.53 3.77
N ARG A 137 -22.18 22.41 4.62
CA ARG A 137 -23.52 22.39 5.15
C ARG A 137 -24.46 22.52 3.94
N ASP A 138 -25.21 21.47 3.65
CA ASP A 138 -26.28 21.55 2.64
C ASP A 138 -27.33 22.52 3.19
N ARG A 139 -27.53 23.63 2.53
CA ARG A 139 -28.52 24.66 2.94
C ARG A 139 -29.94 24.13 2.92
N HIS A 140 -30.20 23.07 2.19
CA HIS A 140 -31.49 22.42 2.06
C HIS A 140 -31.65 21.22 2.98
N PHE A 141 -30.61 20.81 3.70
CA PHE A 141 -30.66 19.72 4.64
C PHE A 141 -31.17 20.20 6.00
N SER A 142 -32.33 19.70 6.40
CA SER A 142 -32.90 19.89 7.72
C SER A 142 -32.77 18.61 8.54
N GLU A 143 -32.08 18.69 9.69
CA GLU A 143 -31.97 17.55 10.60
C GLU A 143 -33.35 17.09 11.12
N ALA A 144 -34.25 18.05 11.37
CA ALA A 144 -35.59 17.76 11.82
C ALA A 144 -36.42 16.96 10.80
N ASN A 145 -36.29 17.32 9.51
CA ASN A 145 -37.00 16.63 8.42
C ASN A 145 -36.38 15.26 8.07
N ASN A 146 -35.16 14.99 8.54
CA ASN A 146 -34.43 13.76 8.25
C ASN A 146 -34.06 12.99 9.53
N ASP A 147 -34.77 13.22 10.63
CA ASP A 147 -34.44 12.64 11.94
C ASP A 147 -34.41 11.10 11.92
N GLU A 148 -35.39 10.48 11.26
CA GLU A 148 -35.43 9.01 11.14
C GLU A 148 -34.24 8.47 10.36
N LEU A 149 -33.87 9.12 9.23
CA LEU A 149 -32.68 8.75 8.46
C LEU A 149 -31.41 8.91 9.26
N ILE A 150 -31.30 9.99 10.01
CA ILE A 150 -30.13 10.25 10.88
C ILE A 150 -30.02 9.19 11.98
N LYS A 151 -31.13 8.86 12.63
CA LYS A 151 -31.19 7.79 13.64
C LYS A 151 -30.80 6.44 13.06
N PHE A 152 -31.32 6.11 11.88
CA PHE A 152 -30.96 4.91 11.14
C PHE A 152 -29.46 4.85 10.83
N CYS A 153 -28.89 5.92 10.25
CA CYS A 153 -27.47 5.99 9.94
C CYS A 153 -26.58 5.89 11.19
N ARG A 154 -26.98 6.54 12.29
CA ARG A 154 -26.27 6.45 13.58
C ARG A 154 -26.38 5.07 14.21
N GLY A 155 -27.53 4.44 14.14
CA GLY A 155 -27.77 3.11 14.70
C GLY A 155 -27.10 1.99 13.94
N THR A 156 -27.04 2.08 12.62
CA THR A 156 -26.47 1.04 11.77
C THR A 156 -24.95 1.20 11.52
N GLY A 157 -24.43 2.43 11.61
CA GLY A 157 -23.03 2.73 11.28
C GLY A 157 -22.65 2.47 9.83
N LEU A 158 -23.63 2.35 8.93
CA LEU A 158 -23.41 2.07 7.50
C LEU A 158 -22.63 3.19 6.83
N ARG A 159 -21.77 2.82 5.91
CA ARG A 159 -21.05 3.76 5.07
C ARG A 159 -21.97 4.31 3.98
N ARG A 160 -21.64 5.50 3.45
CA ARG A 160 -22.44 6.12 2.39
C ARG A 160 -22.67 5.21 1.16
N SER A 161 -21.68 4.42 0.77
CA SER A 161 -21.82 3.45 -0.32
C SER A 161 -22.79 2.32 0.02
N GLU A 162 -22.79 1.86 1.25
CA GLU A 162 -23.68 0.81 1.75
C GLU A 162 -25.12 1.32 1.88
N LEU A 163 -25.28 2.61 2.26
CA LEU A 163 -26.60 3.27 2.29
C LEU A 163 -27.20 3.43 0.90
N ALA A 164 -26.37 3.71 -0.11
CA ALA A 164 -26.86 3.87 -1.50
C ALA A 164 -27.31 2.54 -2.13
N ASP A 165 -26.83 1.41 -1.63
CA ASP A 165 -27.14 0.07 -2.11
C ASP A 165 -28.34 -0.57 -1.37
N LEU A 166 -28.88 0.09 -0.32
CA LEU A 166 -30.12 -0.34 0.35
C LEU A 166 -31.31 -0.16 -0.57
N LYS A 167 -31.99 -1.27 -0.87
CA LYS A 167 -33.24 -1.32 -1.64
C LYS A 167 -34.44 -1.40 -0.71
#